data_f1c09d79074266fbdcb0cb836d5d1d9d
#
_entry.id   f1c09d79074266fbdcb0cb836d5d1d9d
#
_cell.length_a   1.000
_cell.length_b   1.000
_cell.length_c   1.000
_cell.angle_alpha   90.00
_cell.angle_beta   90.00
_cell.angle_gamma   90.00
#
_symmetry.space_group_name_H-M   'P 1'
#
loop_
_entity.id
_entity.type
_entity.pdbx_description
1 polymer ?
#
loop_
_entity_poly.entity_id
_entity_poly.type
_entity_poly.pdbx_seq_one_letter_code
_entity_poly.pdbx_strand_id
1 'polypeptide(L)'
;EGVQERPGPNYTANSATIQVFKNGSEYLTMHPEKRTYFARGDVQTEADIQVGFTRDLFTALGDPRGDDAWVIRIHYKPFVFWIWFGAFLMAGGGILAVLDKRYRKSKVSVPETVVTADNSVAAEAL
;
A
#
# COMPACT_ATOMS: atom_id res chain seq x y z
N GLU A 1 26.05 -15.90 6.10
CA GLU A 1 27.17 -15.47 5.25
C GLU A 1 27.39 -13.98 5.43
N GLY A 2 28.68 -13.51 5.34
CA GLY A 2 29.06 -12.13 5.66
C GLY A 2 28.57 -11.09 4.66
N VAL A 3 28.76 -9.82 5.00
CA VAL A 3 28.50 -8.70 4.10
C VAL A 3 29.64 -8.60 3.08
N GLN A 4 29.29 -8.47 1.80
CA GLN A 4 30.26 -8.32 0.71
C GLN A 4 30.16 -6.93 0.11
N GLU A 5 31.31 -6.33 -0.14
CA GLU A 5 31.40 -5.06 -0.83
C GLU A 5 31.40 -5.27 -2.35
N ARG A 6 30.50 -4.55 -3.06
CA ARG A 6 30.38 -4.58 -4.52
C ARG A 6 30.51 -3.16 -5.08
N PRO A 7 31.48 -2.91 -5.96
CA PRO A 7 31.57 -1.63 -6.64
C PRO A 7 30.48 -1.51 -7.73
N GLY A 8 29.76 -0.40 -7.72
CA GLY A 8 28.82 0.01 -8.76
C GLY A 8 29.39 1.12 -9.64
N PRO A 9 28.67 1.56 -10.67
CA PRO A 9 29.14 2.59 -11.61
C PRO A 9 29.37 3.96 -10.94
N ASN A 10 28.61 4.30 -9.90
CA ASN A 10 28.69 5.58 -9.18
C ASN A 10 28.47 5.43 -7.66
N TYR A 11 28.54 4.20 -7.14
CA TYR A 11 28.36 3.88 -5.74
C TYR A 11 29.18 2.66 -5.34
N THR A 12 29.40 2.49 -4.06
CA THR A 12 29.82 1.23 -3.45
C THR A 12 28.64 0.63 -2.69
N ALA A 13 28.34 -0.63 -2.90
CA ALA A 13 27.27 -1.35 -2.20
C ALA A 13 27.86 -2.38 -1.24
N ASN A 14 27.38 -2.37 0.00
CA ASN A 14 27.53 -3.46 0.94
C ASN A 14 26.30 -4.35 0.86
N SER A 15 26.46 -5.58 0.37
CA SER A 15 25.37 -6.55 0.18
C SER A 15 25.48 -7.69 1.18
N ALA A 16 24.38 -8.00 1.86
CA ALA A 16 24.28 -9.15 2.74
C ALA A 16 23.46 -10.27 2.07
N THR A 17 23.88 -11.51 2.25
CA THR A 17 23.09 -12.68 1.83
C THR A 17 22.42 -13.29 3.05
N ILE A 18 21.09 -13.24 3.08
CA ILE A 18 20.26 -13.74 4.19
C ILE A 18 19.45 -14.94 3.71
N GLN A 19 19.73 -16.10 4.23
CA GLN A 19 18.96 -17.31 3.96
C GLN A 19 17.85 -17.45 4.99
N VAL A 20 16.62 -17.59 4.53
CA VAL A 20 15.43 -17.80 5.37
C VAL A 20 15.02 -19.26 5.31
N PHE A 21 14.95 -19.90 6.46
CA PHE A 21 14.51 -21.30 6.59
C PHE A 21 13.09 -21.36 7.12
N LYS A 22 12.33 -22.32 6.58
CA LYS A 22 10.99 -22.67 7.06
C LYS A 22 10.88 -24.18 7.21
N ASN A 23 10.52 -24.64 8.41
CA ASN A 23 10.42 -26.07 8.72
C ASN A 23 11.70 -26.88 8.40
N GLY A 24 12.88 -26.26 8.58
CA GLY A 24 14.17 -26.92 8.34
C GLY A 24 14.64 -26.95 6.88
N SER A 25 13.84 -26.45 5.94
CA SER A 25 14.22 -26.31 4.52
C SER A 25 14.46 -24.85 4.17
N GLU A 26 15.42 -24.61 3.27
CA GLU A 26 15.64 -23.27 2.72
C GLU A 26 14.37 -22.83 1.98
N TYR A 27 13.83 -21.71 2.41
CA TYR A 27 12.60 -21.16 1.87
C TYR A 27 12.85 -20.07 0.82
N LEU A 28 13.78 -19.17 1.11
CA LEU A 28 14.19 -18.09 0.20
C LEU A 28 15.53 -17.49 0.64
N THR A 29 16.22 -16.86 -0.30
CA THR A 29 17.43 -16.08 -0.05
C THR A 29 17.16 -14.63 -0.38
N MET A 30 17.56 -13.71 0.50
CA MET A 30 17.37 -12.28 0.37
C MET A 30 18.71 -11.55 0.33
N HIS A 31 18.76 -10.46 -0.46
CA HIS A 31 19.99 -9.70 -0.71
C HIS A 31 19.79 -8.19 -0.43
N PRO A 32 19.57 -7.78 0.82
CA PRO A 32 19.50 -6.36 1.13
C PRO A 32 20.88 -5.71 0.93
N GLU A 33 20.86 -4.48 0.39
CA GLU A 33 22.09 -3.73 0.12
C GLU A 33 22.07 -2.36 0.80
N LYS A 34 23.26 -1.86 1.10
CA LYS A 34 23.47 -0.48 1.54
C LYS A 34 24.44 0.19 0.57
N ARG A 35 23.94 1.18 -0.18
CA ARG A 35 24.70 1.88 -1.22
C ARG A 35 25.19 3.22 -0.73
N THR A 36 26.46 3.50 -0.95
CA THR A 36 27.09 4.80 -0.70
C THR A 36 27.46 5.44 -2.03
N TYR A 37 26.82 6.56 -2.38
CA TYR A 37 27.02 7.25 -3.65
C TYR A 37 28.21 8.22 -3.57
N PHE A 38 29.12 8.17 -4.56
CA PHE A 38 30.34 8.97 -4.57
C PHE A 38 30.08 10.47 -4.75
N ALA A 39 29.03 10.84 -5.50
CA ALA A 39 28.79 12.24 -5.87
C ALA A 39 28.40 13.14 -4.68
N ARG A 40 27.70 12.60 -3.67
CA ARG A 40 27.19 13.37 -2.52
C ARG A 40 27.55 12.76 -1.18
N GLY A 41 28.13 11.56 -1.16
CA GLY A 41 28.32 10.80 0.06
C GLY A 41 27.01 10.29 0.68
N ASP A 42 25.90 10.34 -0.08
CA ASP A 42 24.61 9.88 0.39
C ASP A 42 24.61 8.36 0.57
N VAL A 43 24.06 7.92 1.69
CA VAL A 43 23.93 6.50 2.01
C VAL A 43 22.46 6.10 1.86
N GLN A 44 22.19 5.17 0.97
CA GLN A 44 20.85 4.67 0.69
C GLN A 44 20.74 3.19 1.04
N THR A 45 19.68 2.81 1.74
CA THR A 45 19.40 1.41 2.07
C THR A 45 18.45 0.84 1.04
N GLU A 46 18.91 -0.14 0.29
CA GLU A 46 18.09 -0.95 -0.63
C GLU A 46 17.60 -2.18 0.12
N ALA A 47 16.33 -2.15 0.46
CA ALA A 47 15.70 -3.27 1.14
C ALA A 47 15.28 -4.34 0.14
N ASP A 48 15.43 -5.61 0.52
CA ASP A 48 14.86 -6.71 -0.23
C ASP A 48 13.49 -7.08 0.36
N ILE A 49 12.48 -7.16 -0.50
CA ILE A 49 11.08 -7.39 -0.12
C ILE A 49 10.54 -8.60 -0.85
N GLN A 50 10.26 -9.65 -0.09
CA GLN A 50 9.55 -10.83 -0.61
C GLN A 50 8.05 -10.66 -0.38
N VAL A 51 7.33 -10.37 -1.46
CA VAL A 51 5.87 -10.23 -1.44
C VAL A 51 5.21 -11.61 -1.47
N GLY A 52 4.28 -11.86 -0.56
CA GLY A 52 3.52 -13.09 -0.49
C GLY A 52 2.02 -12.85 -0.34
N PHE A 53 1.21 -13.87 -0.63
CA PHE A 53 -0.25 -13.77 -0.52
C PHE A 53 -0.75 -13.54 0.92
N THR A 54 -0.06 -14.11 1.89
CA THR A 54 -0.45 -14.03 3.32
C THR A 54 0.49 -13.15 4.13
N ARG A 55 1.69 -12.84 3.61
CA ARG A 55 2.73 -12.13 4.34
C ARG A 55 3.76 -11.52 3.39
N ASP A 56 4.28 -10.36 3.77
CA ASP A 56 5.47 -9.78 3.17
C ASP A 56 6.61 -9.85 4.17
N LEU A 57 7.76 -10.29 3.69
CA LEU A 57 9.00 -10.27 4.44
C LEU A 57 9.89 -9.15 3.90
N PHE A 58 10.23 -8.22 4.76
CA PHE A 58 11.08 -7.08 4.45
C PHE A 58 12.39 -7.23 5.21
N THR A 59 13.50 -7.14 4.49
CA THR A 59 14.84 -7.14 5.09
C THR A 59 15.62 -5.92 4.63
N ALA A 60 16.32 -5.28 5.55
CA ALA A 60 17.14 -4.13 5.28
C ALA A 60 18.46 -4.21 6.03
N LEU A 61 19.57 -3.84 5.35
CA LEU A 61 20.87 -3.74 5.95
C LEU A 61 21.02 -2.37 6.64
N GLY A 62 21.24 -2.38 7.94
CA GLY A 62 21.42 -1.18 8.75
C GLY A 62 22.88 -0.70 8.80
N ASP A 63 23.28 -0.11 9.93
CA ASP A 63 24.62 0.42 10.10
C ASP A 63 25.62 -0.65 10.58
N PRO A 64 26.89 -0.55 10.20
CA PRO A 64 27.94 -1.39 10.74
C PRO A 64 28.10 -1.12 12.25
N ARG A 65 28.31 -2.18 13.00
CA ARG A 65 28.48 -2.11 14.46
C ARG A 65 29.78 -2.81 14.87
N GLY A 66 30.89 -2.09 14.80
CA GLY A 66 32.23 -2.63 15.03
C GLY A 66 32.85 -3.27 13.79
N ASP A 67 33.88 -4.08 13.96
CA ASP A 67 34.77 -4.48 12.87
C ASP A 67 34.13 -5.49 11.89
N ASP A 68 33.17 -6.33 12.33
CA ASP A 68 32.54 -7.35 11.47
C ASP A 68 31.03 -7.53 11.69
N ALA A 69 30.40 -6.71 12.51
CA ALA A 69 28.97 -6.85 12.81
C ALA A 69 28.13 -5.81 12.06
N TRP A 70 26.99 -6.26 11.51
CA TRP A 70 26.03 -5.40 10.85
C TRP A 70 24.66 -5.52 11.52
N VAL A 71 23.94 -4.41 11.58
CA VAL A 71 22.55 -4.42 12.04
C VAL A 71 21.66 -4.87 10.88
N ILE A 72 20.89 -5.93 11.07
CA ILE A 72 19.90 -6.37 10.11
C ILE A 72 18.52 -6.05 10.68
N ARG A 73 17.69 -5.36 9.90
CA ARG A 73 16.29 -5.06 10.25
C ARG A 73 15.39 -5.99 9.46
N ILE A 74 14.65 -6.83 10.17
CA ILE A 74 13.69 -7.75 9.58
C ILE A 74 12.30 -7.34 10.04
N HIS A 75 11.41 -7.09 9.08
CA HIS A 75 10.01 -6.80 9.33
C HIS A 75 9.13 -7.85 8.68
N TYR A 76 8.31 -8.47 9.48
CA TYR A 76 7.27 -9.38 9.03
C TYR A 76 5.95 -8.61 9.00
N LYS A 77 5.35 -8.45 7.81
CA LYS A 77 4.10 -7.73 7.62
C LYS A 77 3.03 -8.71 7.13
N PRO A 78 2.12 -9.17 8.02
CA PRO A 78 1.04 -10.04 7.60
C PRO A 78 -0.05 -9.28 6.85
N PHE A 79 -0.69 -9.94 5.91
CA PHE A 79 -1.91 -9.49 5.25
C PHE A 79 -1.86 -8.16 4.46
N VAL A 80 -0.71 -7.69 4.02
CA VAL A 80 -0.60 -6.47 3.20
C VAL A 80 -1.37 -6.62 1.89
N PHE A 81 -1.32 -7.78 1.26
CA PHE A 81 -2.07 -8.08 0.04
C PHE A 81 -3.59 -7.90 0.22
N TRP A 82 -4.14 -8.24 1.39
CA TRP A 82 -5.58 -8.16 1.67
C TRP A 82 -6.11 -6.72 1.76
N ILE A 83 -5.24 -5.75 2.03
CA ILE A 83 -5.58 -4.32 2.00
C ILE A 83 -5.94 -3.93 0.57
N TRP A 84 -5.12 -4.32 -0.40
CA TRP A 84 -5.38 -4.07 -1.81
C TRP A 84 -6.61 -4.81 -2.31
N PHE A 85 -6.80 -6.06 -1.89
CA PHE A 85 -7.99 -6.84 -2.22
C PHE A 85 -9.27 -6.17 -1.70
N GLY A 86 -9.26 -5.64 -0.47
CA GLY A 86 -10.37 -4.86 0.08
C GLY A 86 -10.67 -3.59 -0.72
N ALA A 87 -9.64 -2.88 -1.16
CA ALA A 87 -9.80 -1.70 -2.01
C ALA A 87 -10.44 -2.05 -3.37
N PHE A 88 -10.04 -3.16 -3.99
CA PHE A 88 -10.66 -3.65 -5.22
C PHE A 88 -12.13 -4.06 -5.03
N LEU A 89 -12.45 -4.71 -3.91
CA LEU A 89 -13.84 -5.05 -3.58
C LEU A 89 -14.71 -3.80 -3.41
N MET A 90 -14.20 -2.77 -2.72
CA MET A 90 -14.92 -1.50 -2.56
C MET A 90 -15.14 -0.81 -3.91
N ALA A 91 -14.12 -0.75 -4.76
CA ALA A 91 -14.23 -0.19 -6.10
C ALA A 91 -15.27 -0.95 -6.95
N GLY A 92 -15.23 -2.28 -6.92
CA GLY A 92 -16.22 -3.13 -7.59
C GLY A 92 -17.63 -2.91 -7.09
N GLY A 93 -17.83 -2.83 -5.78
CA GLY A 93 -19.13 -2.52 -5.18
C GLY A 93 -19.65 -1.14 -5.58
N GLY A 94 -18.78 -0.13 -5.63
CA GLY A 94 -19.11 1.22 -6.10
C GLY A 94 -19.54 1.23 -7.57
N ILE A 95 -18.84 0.51 -8.44
CA ILE A 95 -19.20 0.38 -9.86
C ILE A 95 -20.59 -0.30 -10.00
N LEU A 96 -20.82 -1.39 -9.27
CA LEU A 96 -22.12 -2.08 -9.29
C LEU A 96 -23.24 -1.17 -8.80
N ALA A 97 -23.01 -0.37 -7.75
CA ALA A 97 -24.00 0.58 -7.24
C ALA A 97 -24.34 1.67 -8.27
N VAL A 98 -23.35 2.16 -9.03
CA VAL A 98 -23.56 3.16 -10.10
C VAL A 98 -24.29 2.55 -11.30
N LEU A 99 -24.01 1.29 -11.63
CA LEU A 99 -24.65 0.58 -12.74
C LEU A 99 -26.08 0.12 -12.41
N ASP A 100 -26.45 0.03 -11.14
CA ASP A 100 -27.79 -0.38 -10.73
C ASP A 100 -28.82 0.73 -11.03
N LYS A 101 -29.63 0.50 -12.05
CA LYS A 101 -30.70 1.41 -12.51
C LYS A 101 -31.80 1.64 -11.45
N ARG A 102 -31.86 0.84 -10.40
CA ARG A 102 -32.87 0.97 -9.33
C ARG A 102 -32.71 2.26 -8.55
N TYR A 103 -31.48 2.70 -8.30
CA TYR A 103 -31.22 3.95 -7.57
C TYR A 103 -31.41 5.22 -8.40
N ARG A 104 -31.49 5.12 -9.74
CA ARG A 104 -31.70 6.29 -10.63
C ARG A 104 -33.16 6.72 -10.74
N LYS A 105 -34.14 6.00 -10.19
CA LYS A 105 -35.59 6.27 -10.31
C LYS A 105 -36.22 6.79 -9.01
N SER A 106 -35.53 7.51 -8.17
CA SER A 106 -36.16 8.31 -7.15
C SER A 106 -36.29 9.76 -7.66
N LYS A 107 -37.11 9.98 -8.71
CA LYS A 107 -37.75 11.27 -8.89
C LYS A 107 -38.74 11.41 -7.75
N VAL A 108 -38.40 12.19 -6.75
CA VAL A 108 -39.37 12.73 -5.82
C VAL A 108 -40.39 13.49 -6.66
N SER A 109 -41.56 12.91 -6.91
CA SER A 109 -42.74 13.63 -7.37
C SER A 109 -43.19 14.49 -6.18
N VAL A 110 -42.82 15.74 -6.21
CA VAL A 110 -43.42 16.75 -5.33
C VAL A 110 -44.92 16.78 -5.69
N PRO A 111 -45.82 16.44 -4.79
CA PRO A 111 -47.24 16.55 -5.08
C PRO A 111 -47.60 18.01 -5.30
N GLU A 112 -48.10 18.33 -6.47
CA GLU A 112 -48.52 19.65 -6.97
C GLU A 112 -49.80 20.18 -6.28
N THR A 113 -50.10 19.75 -5.06
CA THR A 113 -51.35 20.06 -4.37
C THR A 113 -51.29 21.21 -3.37
N VAL A 114 -50.19 21.95 -3.35
CA VAL A 114 -50.04 23.07 -2.36
C VAL A 114 -50.13 24.47 -2.98
N VAL A 115 -50.22 24.62 -4.30
CA VAL A 115 -50.22 25.95 -4.95
C VAL A 115 -51.62 26.52 -5.25
N THR A 116 -52.71 25.72 -5.11
CA THR A 116 -54.07 26.20 -5.47
C THR A 116 -54.90 26.69 -4.28
N ALA A 117 -54.37 26.64 -3.04
CA ALA A 117 -55.17 27.07 -1.88
C ALA A 117 -55.03 28.55 -1.49
N ASP A 118 -54.07 29.28 -2.08
CA ASP A 118 -53.76 30.67 -1.66
C ASP A 118 -54.37 31.77 -2.58
N ASN A 119 -54.99 31.38 -3.71
CA ASN A 119 -55.62 32.33 -4.62
C ASN A 119 -57.16 32.47 -4.47
N SER A 120 -57.79 31.71 -3.59
CA SER A 120 -59.25 31.84 -3.40
C SER A 120 -59.65 32.80 -2.28
N VAL A 121 -58.73 33.23 -1.42
CA VAL A 121 -59.03 34.12 -0.29
C VAL A 121 -58.93 35.62 -0.67
N ALA A 122 -58.28 35.94 -1.80
CA ALA A 122 -58.14 37.35 -2.26
C ALA A 122 -59.29 37.86 -3.12
N ALA A 123 -60.30 37.03 -3.48
CA ALA A 123 -61.40 37.43 -4.34
C ALA A 123 -62.74 37.76 -3.59
N GLU A 124 -62.76 37.65 -2.25
CA GLU A 124 -64.01 37.87 -1.46
C GLU A 124 -63.95 39.11 -0.55
N ALA A 125 -63.02 40.04 -0.80
CA ALA A 125 -62.89 41.29 -0.06
C ALA A 125 -62.85 42.54 -0.99
N LEU A 126 -63.85 42.62 -1.94
CA LEU A 126 -64.17 43.87 -2.66
C LEU A 126 -65.69 44.02 -2.76
#